data_f3af22307d3dc1cf23324fa0089efe5e
#
_entry.id   f3af22307d3dc1cf23324fa0089efe5e
#
_cell.length_a   1.000
_cell.length_b   1.000
_cell.length_c   1.000
_cell.angle_alpha   90.00
_cell.angle_beta   90.00
_cell.angle_gamma   90.00
#
_symmetry.space_group_name_H-M   'P 1'
#
loop_
_entity.id
_entity.type
_entity.pdbx_description
1 polymer ?
#
loop_
_entity_poly.entity_id
_entity_poly.type
_entity_poly.pdbx_seq_one_letter_code
_entity_poly.pdbx_strand_id
1 'polypeptide(L)'
;FLARQEGARIAGLLLALLAFFLALGCLLLLAAVMHLWSRLALRAALLEDLPWIAALRRGLQLGLRRIGALLLTWLVLDVGVLGVTEFLLSFLSVIPLLLWTGAALAIFFGRGGPVEVSTMFRFGIALIAGVLCLVLLSRALMAPIITYAETVWTLAYRAWAGLPAGSASEED
;
A
#
# COMPACT_ATOMS: atom_id res chain seq x y z
N PHE A 1 37.31 12.02 -31.17
CA PHE A 1 36.69 10.67 -31.20
C PHE A 1 36.10 10.29 -29.82
N LEU A 2 36.83 10.49 -28.73
CA LEU A 2 36.42 10.12 -27.35
C LEU A 2 35.17 10.88 -26.88
N ALA A 3 35.06 12.18 -27.07
CA ALA A 3 33.92 13.00 -26.66
C ALA A 3 32.59 12.56 -27.32
N ARG A 4 32.63 12.05 -28.56
CA ARG A 4 31.45 11.55 -29.29
C ARG A 4 30.94 10.21 -28.71
N GLN A 5 31.85 9.42 -28.17
CA GLN A 5 31.56 8.10 -27.58
C GLN A 5 30.97 8.25 -26.18
N GLU A 6 31.40 9.28 -25.41
CA GLU A 6 30.82 9.62 -24.12
C GLU A 6 29.40 10.18 -24.26
N GLY A 7 29.16 11.07 -25.25
CA GLY A 7 27.83 11.59 -25.52
C GLY A 7 26.81 10.48 -25.89
N ALA A 8 27.23 9.49 -26.69
CA ALA A 8 26.38 8.36 -27.05
C ALA A 8 26.06 7.45 -25.84
N ARG A 9 27.00 7.25 -24.91
CA ARG A 9 26.77 6.48 -23.66
C ARG A 9 25.81 7.20 -22.74
N ILE A 10 25.96 8.51 -22.55
CA ILE A 10 25.05 9.32 -21.72
C ILE A 10 23.64 9.33 -22.31
N ALA A 11 23.50 9.51 -23.62
CA ALA A 11 22.22 9.46 -24.31
C ALA A 11 21.55 8.07 -24.17
N GLY A 12 22.31 6.98 -24.29
CA GLY A 12 21.82 5.63 -24.09
C GLY A 12 21.35 5.38 -22.67
N LEU A 13 22.06 5.90 -21.68
CA LEU A 13 21.71 5.77 -20.27
C LEU A 13 20.43 6.56 -19.93
N LEU A 14 20.29 7.77 -20.47
CA LEU A 14 19.07 8.58 -20.32
C LEU A 14 17.85 7.94 -20.97
N LEU A 15 18.02 7.36 -22.16
CA LEU A 15 16.96 6.62 -22.86
C LEU A 15 16.54 5.36 -22.07
N ALA A 16 17.50 4.63 -21.53
CA ALA A 16 17.22 3.44 -20.70
C ALA A 16 16.48 3.85 -19.41
N LEU A 17 16.90 4.94 -18.77
CA LEU A 17 16.24 5.46 -17.58
C LEU A 17 14.80 5.91 -17.88
N LEU A 18 14.58 6.62 -18.99
CA LEU A 18 13.26 7.04 -19.44
C LEU A 18 12.35 5.84 -19.72
N ALA A 19 12.86 4.83 -20.46
CA ALA A 19 12.13 3.60 -20.74
C ALA A 19 11.77 2.83 -19.46
N PHE A 20 12.68 2.78 -18.48
CA PHE A 20 12.43 2.19 -17.18
C PHE A 20 11.30 2.89 -16.42
N PHE A 21 11.33 4.24 -16.35
CA PHE A 21 10.27 4.99 -15.67
C PHE A 21 8.91 4.89 -16.38
N LEU A 22 8.90 4.85 -17.72
CA LEU A 22 7.68 4.61 -18.48
C LEU A 22 7.11 3.22 -18.20
N ALA A 23 7.94 2.19 -18.23
CA ALA A 23 7.51 0.82 -17.93
C ALA A 23 6.98 0.69 -16.51
N LEU A 24 7.68 1.29 -15.53
CA LEU A 24 7.26 1.33 -14.14
C LEU A 24 5.93 2.07 -13.97
N GLY A 25 5.77 3.22 -14.64
CA GLY A 25 4.52 3.99 -14.63
C GLY A 25 3.34 3.21 -15.21
N CYS A 26 3.53 2.52 -16.34
CA CYS A 26 2.51 1.65 -16.93
C CYS A 26 2.14 0.50 -15.98
N LEU A 27 3.11 -0.12 -15.33
CA LEU A 27 2.88 -1.22 -14.39
C LEU A 27 2.10 -0.75 -13.15
N LEU A 28 2.44 0.42 -12.60
CA LEU A 28 1.73 1.02 -11.48
C LEU A 28 0.29 1.40 -11.85
N LEU A 29 0.09 1.97 -13.05
CA LEU A 29 -1.24 2.28 -13.56
C LEU A 29 -2.10 1.02 -13.70
N LEU A 30 -1.54 -0.03 -14.29
CA LEU A 30 -2.23 -1.32 -14.43
C LEU A 30 -2.58 -1.90 -13.06
N ALA A 31 -1.67 -1.88 -12.11
CA ALA A 31 -1.90 -2.33 -10.74
C ALA A 31 -3.03 -1.53 -10.05
N ALA A 32 -3.05 -0.20 -10.22
CA ALA A 32 -4.11 0.65 -9.68
C ALA A 32 -5.48 0.33 -10.30
N VAL A 33 -5.56 0.15 -11.62
CA VAL A 33 -6.79 -0.23 -12.32
C VAL A 33 -7.29 -1.59 -11.83
N MET A 34 -6.42 -2.59 -11.74
CA MET A 34 -6.77 -3.92 -11.26
C MET A 34 -7.21 -3.89 -9.79
N HIS A 35 -6.58 -3.08 -8.97
CA HIS A 35 -6.96 -2.88 -7.56
C HIS A 35 -8.37 -2.28 -7.43
N LEU A 36 -8.66 -1.21 -8.16
CA LEU A 36 -9.99 -0.58 -8.19
C LEU A 36 -11.06 -1.53 -8.70
N TRP A 37 -10.77 -2.25 -9.77
CA TRP A 37 -11.69 -3.21 -10.36
C TRP A 37 -12.00 -4.36 -9.39
N SER A 38 -10.99 -4.95 -8.77
CA SER A 38 -11.18 -6.03 -7.79
C SER A 38 -12.02 -5.57 -6.59
N ARG A 39 -11.84 -4.35 -6.12
CA ARG A 39 -12.65 -3.77 -5.04
C ARG A 39 -14.13 -3.63 -5.43
N LEU A 40 -14.43 -3.16 -6.63
CA LEU A 40 -15.80 -3.05 -7.12
C LEU A 40 -16.44 -4.43 -7.35
N ALA A 41 -15.69 -5.37 -7.94
CA ALA A 41 -16.15 -6.72 -8.17
C ALA A 41 -16.46 -7.47 -6.86
N LEU A 42 -15.60 -7.32 -5.85
CA LEU A 42 -15.83 -7.91 -4.53
C LEU A 42 -17.15 -7.39 -3.89
N ARG A 43 -17.41 -6.08 -4.00
CA ARG A 43 -18.65 -5.49 -3.49
C ARG A 43 -19.88 -5.92 -4.29
N ALA A 44 -19.74 -6.06 -5.61
CA ALA A 44 -20.81 -6.62 -6.43
C ALA A 44 -21.16 -8.06 -6.02
N ALA A 45 -20.14 -8.89 -5.76
CA ALA A 45 -20.35 -10.25 -5.29
C ALA A 45 -21.03 -10.31 -3.92
N LEU A 46 -20.61 -9.44 -2.97
CA LEU A 46 -21.11 -9.46 -1.60
C LEU A 46 -22.46 -8.76 -1.41
N LEU A 47 -22.73 -7.68 -2.13
CA LEU A 47 -23.93 -6.86 -1.93
C LEU A 47 -25.06 -7.20 -2.91
N GLU A 48 -24.75 -7.73 -4.08
CA GLU A 48 -25.71 -8.12 -5.11
C GLU A 48 -25.82 -9.65 -5.23
N ASP A 49 -25.10 -10.42 -4.39
CA ASP A 49 -25.05 -11.89 -4.37
C ASP A 49 -24.77 -12.51 -5.76
N LEU A 50 -23.86 -11.85 -6.51
CA LEU A 50 -23.56 -12.24 -7.88
C LEU A 50 -22.43 -13.28 -7.93
N PRO A 51 -22.52 -14.28 -8.83
CA PRO A 51 -21.40 -15.18 -9.08
C PRO A 51 -20.19 -14.38 -9.58
N TRP A 52 -18.98 -14.84 -9.28
CA TRP A 52 -17.73 -14.08 -9.45
C TRP A 52 -17.53 -13.49 -10.86
N ILE A 53 -17.90 -14.18 -11.95
CA ILE A 53 -17.80 -13.69 -13.33
C ILE A 53 -18.77 -12.52 -13.56
N ALA A 54 -20.01 -12.65 -13.08
CA ALA A 54 -21.00 -11.58 -13.18
C ALA A 54 -20.59 -10.37 -12.33
N ALA A 55 -20.05 -10.59 -11.13
CA ALA A 55 -19.52 -9.56 -10.26
C ALA A 55 -18.37 -8.78 -10.90
N LEU A 56 -17.43 -9.46 -11.57
CA LEU A 56 -16.35 -8.82 -12.33
C LEU A 56 -16.88 -7.93 -13.45
N ARG A 57 -17.84 -8.43 -14.22
CA ARG A 57 -18.49 -7.68 -15.30
C ARG A 57 -19.26 -6.48 -14.76
N ARG A 58 -20.01 -6.68 -13.67
CA ARG A 58 -20.78 -5.62 -12.98
C ARG A 58 -19.85 -4.53 -12.44
N GLY A 59 -18.77 -4.91 -11.77
CA GLY A 59 -17.75 -3.98 -11.28
C GLY A 59 -17.12 -3.14 -12.39
N LEU A 60 -16.79 -3.76 -13.53
CA LEU A 60 -16.26 -3.05 -14.70
C LEU A 60 -17.26 -2.07 -15.28
N GLN A 61 -18.52 -2.49 -15.49
CA GLN A 61 -19.58 -1.62 -16.02
C GLN A 61 -19.84 -0.41 -15.12
N LEU A 62 -19.88 -0.63 -13.81
CA LEU A 62 -20.11 0.42 -12.84
C LEU A 62 -18.93 1.39 -12.81
N GLY A 63 -17.69 0.85 -12.80
CA GLY A 63 -16.47 1.63 -12.83
C GLY A 63 -16.37 2.53 -14.06
N LEU A 64 -16.67 1.99 -15.24
CA LEU A 64 -16.66 2.77 -16.49
C LEU A 64 -17.75 3.86 -16.53
N ARG A 65 -18.94 3.57 -15.99
CA ARG A 65 -20.06 4.56 -15.94
C ARG A 65 -19.78 5.71 -14.97
N ARG A 66 -19.02 5.48 -13.92
CA ARG A 66 -18.76 6.44 -12.84
C ARG A 66 -17.28 6.70 -12.62
N ILE A 67 -16.49 6.65 -13.70
CA ILE A 67 -15.02 6.73 -13.64
C ILE A 67 -14.51 7.97 -12.90
N GLY A 68 -15.16 9.12 -13.09
CA GLY A 68 -14.76 10.34 -12.39
C GLY A 68 -14.99 10.26 -10.87
N ALA A 69 -16.16 9.76 -10.44
CA ALA A 69 -16.47 9.56 -9.04
C ALA A 69 -15.57 8.47 -8.43
N LEU A 70 -15.30 7.39 -9.18
CA LEU A 70 -14.40 6.31 -8.77
C LEU A 70 -12.98 6.82 -8.53
N LEU A 71 -12.42 7.57 -9.48
CA LEU A 71 -11.09 8.16 -9.37
C LEU A 71 -11.00 9.17 -8.23
N LEU A 72 -12.02 9.99 -8.05
CA LEU A 72 -12.06 10.95 -6.94
C LEU A 72 -12.08 10.23 -5.59
N THR A 73 -12.93 9.21 -5.44
CA THR A 73 -13.01 8.43 -4.20
C THR A 73 -11.69 7.71 -3.92
N TRP A 74 -11.08 7.12 -4.93
CA TRP A 74 -9.77 6.50 -4.81
C TRP A 74 -8.68 7.50 -4.42
N LEU A 75 -8.63 8.66 -5.08
CA LEU A 75 -7.65 9.69 -4.78
C LEU A 75 -7.78 10.20 -3.34
N VAL A 76 -9.00 10.42 -2.88
CA VAL A 76 -9.23 10.94 -1.52
C VAL A 76 -9.00 9.87 -0.46
N LEU A 77 -9.51 8.65 -0.63
CA LEU A 77 -9.42 7.61 0.39
C LEU A 77 -8.09 6.84 0.34
N ASP A 78 -7.73 6.31 -0.83
CA ASP A 78 -6.54 5.44 -0.91
C ASP A 78 -5.25 6.24 -0.97
N VAL A 79 -5.20 7.33 -1.71
CA VAL A 79 -3.99 8.17 -1.79
C VAL A 79 -3.97 9.19 -0.66
N GLY A 80 -5.06 9.92 -0.45
CA GLY A 80 -5.15 10.98 0.58
C GLY A 80 -5.13 10.40 1.99
N VAL A 81 -6.14 9.62 2.37
CA VAL A 81 -6.27 9.14 3.76
C VAL A 81 -5.29 8.00 4.06
N LEU A 82 -5.36 6.91 3.30
CA LEU A 82 -4.52 5.73 3.57
C LEU A 82 -3.05 6.00 3.24
N GLY A 83 -2.74 6.57 2.06
CA GLY A 83 -1.37 6.81 1.62
C GLY A 83 -0.64 7.81 2.52
N VAL A 84 -1.27 8.93 2.89
CA VAL A 84 -0.66 9.92 3.79
C VAL A 84 -0.47 9.33 5.18
N THR A 85 -1.45 8.58 5.70
CA THR A 85 -1.32 7.96 7.03
C THR A 85 -0.23 6.90 7.03
N GLU A 86 -0.15 6.06 6.00
CA GLU A 86 0.89 5.03 5.88
C GLU A 86 2.28 5.66 5.75
N PHE A 87 2.40 6.76 5.00
CA PHE A 87 3.64 7.55 4.90
C PHE A 87 4.06 8.10 6.27
N LEU A 88 3.14 8.75 6.99
CA LEU A 88 3.41 9.30 8.33
C LEU A 88 3.81 8.21 9.33
N LEU A 89 3.11 7.08 9.36
CA LEU A 89 3.44 5.97 10.24
C LEU A 89 4.79 5.33 9.87
N SER A 90 5.09 5.21 8.59
CA SER A 90 6.39 4.72 8.11
C SER A 90 7.51 5.66 8.53
N PHE A 91 7.32 6.97 8.39
CA PHE A 91 8.28 7.97 8.82
C PHE A 91 8.48 7.95 10.34
N LEU A 92 7.38 7.84 11.10
CA LEU A 92 7.43 7.77 12.57
C LEU A 92 8.14 6.49 13.06
N SER A 93 8.03 5.39 12.34
CA SER A 93 8.68 4.12 12.70
C SER A 93 10.18 4.09 12.40
N VAL A 94 10.67 4.95 11.51
CA VAL A 94 12.11 5.07 11.21
C VAL A 94 12.89 5.57 12.43
N ILE A 95 12.34 6.52 13.19
CA ILE A 95 13.01 7.11 14.38
C ILE A 95 13.31 6.03 15.44
N PRO A 96 12.32 5.27 15.97
CA PRO A 96 12.60 4.23 16.94
C PRO A 96 13.49 3.12 16.38
N LEU A 97 13.38 2.80 15.09
CA LEU A 97 14.25 1.83 14.44
C LEU A 97 15.72 2.29 14.41
N LEU A 98 15.98 3.56 14.08
CA LEU A 98 17.32 4.14 14.10
C LEU A 98 17.89 4.21 15.53
N LEU A 99 17.08 4.61 16.50
CA LEU A 99 17.48 4.64 17.92
C LEU A 99 17.81 3.24 18.43
N TRP A 100 16.97 2.27 18.12
CA TRP A 100 17.15 0.87 18.49
C TRP A 100 18.41 0.27 17.87
N THR A 101 18.60 0.43 16.55
CA THR A 101 19.78 -0.07 15.84
C THR A 101 21.04 0.65 16.30
N GLY A 102 21.00 1.97 16.52
CA GLY A 102 22.11 2.75 17.03
C GLY A 102 22.54 2.34 18.45
N ALA A 103 21.57 2.16 19.37
CA ALA A 103 21.84 1.69 20.72
C ALA A 103 22.43 0.26 20.72
N ALA A 104 21.88 -0.60 19.89
CA ALA A 104 22.34 -1.96 19.73
C ALA A 104 23.76 -2.03 19.15
N LEU A 105 24.09 -1.23 18.16
CA LEU A 105 25.44 -1.09 17.59
C LEU A 105 26.42 -0.51 18.63
N ALA A 106 26.01 0.51 19.40
CA ALA A 106 26.83 1.07 20.46
C ALA A 106 27.18 0.05 21.55
N ILE A 107 26.24 -0.79 21.96
CA ILE A 107 26.47 -1.89 22.91
C ILE A 107 27.40 -2.95 22.29
N PHE A 108 27.25 -3.23 21.01
CA PHE A 108 28.02 -4.23 20.30
C PHE A 108 29.48 -3.81 20.12
N PHE A 109 29.73 -2.59 19.66
CA PHE A 109 31.07 -2.08 19.40
C PHE A 109 31.74 -1.45 20.63
N GLY A 110 30.97 -0.98 21.62
CA GLY A 110 31.50 -0.32 22.82
C GLY A 110 32.20 -1.28 23.81
N ARG A 111 32.05 -2.59 23.65
CA ARG A 111 32.64 -3.58 24.58
C ARG A 111 34.10 -3.95 24.33
N GLY A 112 34.70 -3.51 23.22
CA GLY A 112 36.18 -3.63 22.96
C GLY A 112 36.79 -5.03 22.98
N GLY A 113 35.98 -6.10 23.09
CA GLY A 113 36.41 -7.49 23.16
C GLY A 113 35.98 -8.32 21.95
N PRO A 114 36.51 -9.56 21.81
CA PRO A 114 36.06 -10.47 20.77
C PRO A 114 34.55 -10.72 20.90
N VAL A 115 33.81 -10.50 19.81
CA VAL A 115 32.37 -10.67 19.78
C VAL A 115 32.03 -12.15 19.78
N GLU A 116 31.43 -12.64 20.85
CA GLU A 116 30.95 -14.02 20.90
C GLU A 116 29.77 -14.24 19.95
N VAL A 117 29.73 -15.40 19.29
CA VAL A 117 28.64 -15.81 18.38
C VAL A 117 27.27 -15.76 19.10
N SER A 118 27.25 -16.09 20.38
CA SER A 118 26.05 -16.01 21.23
C SER A 118 25.48 -14.58 21.33
N THR A 119 26.35 -13.57 21.39
CA THR A 119 25.98 -12.15 21.44
C THR A 119 25.41 -11.69 20.09
N MET A 120 26.01 -12.11 18.98
CA MET A 120 25.48 -11.82 17.63
C MET A 120 24.09 -12.40 17.44
N PHE A 121 23.87 -13.64 17.89
CA PHE A 121 22.59 -14.33 17.76
C PHE A 121 21.49 -13.64 18.59
N ARG A 122 21.79 -13.28 19.86
CA ARG A 122 20.85 -12.53 20.72
C ARG A 122 20.51 -11.15 20.13
N PHE A 123 21.50 -10.48 19.58
CA PHE A 123 21.29 -9.19 18.88
C PHE A 123 20.38 -9.35 17.66
N GLY A 124 20.62 -10.36 16.82
CA GLY A 124 19.77 -10.65 15.66
C GLY A 124 18.31 -10.91 16.06
N ILE A 125 18.09 -11.73 17.10
CA ILE A 125 16.72 -11.99 17.60
C ILE A 125 16.07 -10.71 18.13
N ALA A 126 16.78 -9.89 18.91
CA ALA A 126 16.25 -8.64 19.45
C ALA A 126 15.88 -7.65 18.32
N LEU A 127 16.68 -7.58 17.28
CA LEU A 127 16.42 -6.72 16.11
C LEU A 127 15.18 -7.20 15.35
N ILE A 128 15.05 -8.49 15.07
CA ILE A 128 13.87 -9.07 14.42
C ILE A 128 12.62 -8.84 15.27
N ALA A 129 12.69 -9.09 16.58
CA ALA A 129 11.57 -8.87 17.48
C ALA A 129 11.13 -7.41 17.53
N GLY A 130 12.08 -6.46 17.54
CA GLY A 130 11.81 -5.02 17.49
C GLY A 130 11.11 -4.60 16.19
N VAL A 131 11.62 -5.05 15.05
CA VAL A 131 11.00 -4.79 13.74
C VAL A 131 9.59 -5.39 13.67
N LEU A 132 9.42 -6.63 14.12
CA LEU A 132 8.11 -7.29 14.14
C LEU A 132 7.11 -6.52 15.01
N CYS A 133 7.53 -6.10 16.20
CA CYS A 133 6.70 -5.29 17.11
C CYS A 133 6.27 -3.97 16.45
N LEU A 134 7.17 -3.24 15.79
CA LEU A 134 6.86 -2.01 15.08
C LEU A 134 5.88 -2.25 13.92
N VAL A 135 6.05 -3.33 13.15
CA VAL A 135 5.12 -3.70 12.08
C VAL A 135 3.74 -4.01 12.63
N LEU A 136 3.65 -4.80 13.68
CA LEU A 136 2.36 -5.14 14.30
C LEU A 136 1.67 -3.90 14.88
N LEU A 137 2.41 -3.02 15.53
CA LEU A 137 1.87 -1.77 16.08
C LEU A 137 1.36 -0.85 14.97
N SER A 138 2.13 -0.68 13.89
CA SER A 138 1.69 0.13 12.74
C SER A 138 0.43 -0.44 12.09
N ARG A 139 0.32 -1.76 11.95
CA ARG A 139 -0.90 -2.42 11.43
C ARG A 139 -2.10 -2.26 12.36
N ALA A 140 -1.90 -2.35 13.68
CA ALA A 140 -2.95 -2.11 14.65
C ALA A 140 -3.47 -0.67 14.61
N LEU A 141 -2.58 0.32 14.45
CA LEU A 141 -2.96 1.73 14.31
C LEU A 141 -3.68 2.02 12.98
N MET A 142 -3.32 1.30 11.91
CA MET A 142 -3.97 1.44 10.60
C MET A 142 -5.35 0.78 10.53
N ALA A 143 -5.64 -0.22 11.37
CA ALA A 143 -6.88 -0.99 11.32
C ALA A 143 -8.16 -0.13 11.31
N PRO A 144 -8.36 0.85 12.23
CA PRO A 144 -9.56 1.68 12.22
C PRO A 144 -9.67 2.55 10.97
N ILE A 145 -8.55 3.02 10.42
CA ILE A 145 -8.52 3.86 9.22
C ILE A 145 -8.89 3.03 7.99
N ILE A 146 -8.36 1.82 7.89
CA ILE A 146 -8.72 0.87 6.82
C ILE A 146 -10.22 0.53 6.91
N THR A 147 -10.73 0.25 8.11
CA THR A 147 -12.16 -0.05 8.31
C THR A 147 -13.04 1.12 7.88
N TYR A 148 -12.65 2.33 8.24
CA TYR A 148 -13.35 3.55 7.80
C TYR A 148 -13.35 3.68 6.27
N ALA A 149 -12.20 3.55 5.64
CA ALA A 149 -12.07 3.63 4.18
C ALA A 149 -12.92 2.55 3.48
N GLU A 150 -12.92 1.30 3.97
CA GLU A 150 -13.73 0.22 3.42
C GLU A 150 -15.24 0.48 3.59
N THR A 151 -15.63 1.09 4.71
CA THR A 151 -17.03 1.51 4.93
C THR A 151 -17.47 2.58 3.93
N VAL A 152 -16.65 3.62 3.72
CA VAL A 152 -16.93 4.68 2.75
C VAL A 152 -16.99 4.11 1.33
N TRP A 153 -16.09 3.20 0.96
CA TRP A 153 -16.14 2.51 -0.32
C TRP A 153 -17.43 1.69 -0.51
N THR A 154 -17.89 1.04 0.54
CA THR A 154 -19.14 0.26 0.51
C THR A 154 -20.36 1.16 0.33
N LEU A 155 -20.42 2.29 1.03
CA LEU A 155 -21.48 3.28 0.88
C LEU A 155 -21.48 3.91 -0.51
N ALA A 156 -20.29 4.26 -1.02
CA ALA A 156 -20.14 4.78 -2.38
C ALA A 156 -20.63 3.78 -3.43
N TYR A 157 -20.25 2.51 -3.30
CA TYR A 157 -20.72 1.44 -4.20
C TYR A 157 -22.25 1.34 -4.17
N ARG A 158 -22.88 1.28 -2.99
CA ARG A 158 -24.36 1.22 -2.84
C ARG A 158 -25.03 2.40 -3.53
N ALA A 159 -24.53 3.62 -3.32
CA ALA A 159 -25.06 4.82 -3.97
C ALA A 159 -24.91 4.75 -5.51
N TRP A 160 -23.80 4.23 -6.04
CA TRP A 160 -23.59 4.11 -7.48
C TRP A 160 -24.39 2.98 -8.12
N ALA A 161 -24.59 1.89 -7.40
CA ALA A 161 -25.38 0.73 -7.85
C ALA A 161 -26.90 0.96 -7.71
N GLY A 162 -27.32 2.02 -7.02
CA GLY A 162 -28.72 2.29 -6.75
C GLY A 162 -29.34 1.35 -5.71
N LEU A 163 -28.51 0.75 -4.86
CA LEU A 163 -28.97 -0.15 -3.81
C LEU A 163 -29.56 0.68 -2.64
N PRO A 164 -30.67 0.24 -2.01
CA PRO A 164 -31.26 0.96 -0.89
C PRO A 164 -30.25 1.08 0.26
N ALA A 165 -30.22 2.23 0.93
CA ALA A 165 -29.52 2.37 2.20
C ALA A 165 -30.15 1.36 3.14
N GLY A 166 -29.39 0.32 3.56
CA GLY A 166 -29.93 -0.86 4.22
C GLY A 166 -31.04 -0.53 5.17
N SER A 167 -32.23 -1.05 4.90
CA SER A 167 -33.19 -1.31 5.94
C SER A 167 -32.46 -2.25 6.90
N ALA A 168 -32.01 -1.74 8.04
CA ALA A 168 -31.87 -2.59 9.21
C ALA A 168 -33.18 -3.38 9.23
N SER A 169 -33.08 -4.69 9.06
CA SER A 169 -34.23 -5.58 9.08
C SER A 169 -35.07 -5.24 10.31
N GLU A 170 -36.20 -4.56 10.08
CA GLU A 170 -37.36 -4.73 10.92
C GLU A 170 -37.84 -6.15 10.67
N GLU A 171 -37.15 -7.11 11.22
CA GLU A 171 -37.65 -8.44 11.52
C GLU A 171 -37.58 -8.59 13.03
N ASP A 172 -38.64 -8.07 13.68
CA ASP A 172 -39.10 -8.56 14.97
C ASP A 172 -39.79 -9.92 14.80
#